data_a41697061610b98233e8ce31a7ede215
#
_entry.id   a41697061610b98233e8ce31a7ede215
#
_cell.length_a   1.000
_cell.length_b   1.000
_cell.length_c   1.000
_cell.angle_alpha   90.00
_cell.angle_beta   90.00
_cell.angle_gamma   90.00
#
_symmetry.space_group_name_H-M   'P 1'
#
loop_
_entity.id
_entity.type
_entity.pdbx_description
1 polymer ?
#
loop_
_entity_poly.entity_id
_entity_poly.type
_entity_poly.pdbx_seq_one_letter_code
_entity_poly.pdbx_strand_id
1 'polypeptide(L)'
;MKTNFSVNYDSNIFSSSMADGVVVVRQKQHIRNLTQDINSIFLLYDYLESILSSNNIKSIVIVSRPDNGERLEHSKFLCKALAEKREHTLIDRFANVVNKLILTLSAVNGITVYAGRGRVSLFHLNLSLACDYRIVADDTIFENLNADLCLITKGSGYFFPRLLGVKKASEVLQWKTFSAEDALQLGLIDMIVPSSKLEEETTNFVAASLTGSASTLIGIRKLLKCDMKELLRSLELEDLLIKERIESDDFKHVFAKYCEENFCSDIELLRSE
;
A
#
# COMPACT_ATOMS: atom_id res chain seq x y z
N MET A 1 9.52 -24.61 -11.22
CA MET A 1 10.54 -24.75 -10.14
C MET A 1 10.10 -23.83 -9.02
N LYS A 2 9.73 -24.37 -7.84
CA LYS A 2 9.50 -23.50 -6.67
C LYS A 2 10.86 -23.03 -6.19
N THR A 3 11.16 -21.77 -6.37
CA THR A 3 12.33 -21.12 -5.77
C THR A 3 12.14 -21.18 -4.25
N ASN A 4 12.98 -21.94 -3.55
CA ASN A 4 13.06 -21.85 -2.09
C ASN A 4 13.60 -20.45 -1.77
N PHE A 5 12.71 -19.48 -1.55
CA PHE A 5 13.13 -18.17 -1.09
C PHE A 5 13.71 -18.30 0.32
N SER A 6 14.96 -17.93 0.46
CA SER A 6 15.53 -17.58 1.75
C SER A 6 14.75 -16.37 2.25
N VAL A 7 14.33 -16.37 3.51
CA VAL A 7 13.61 -15.24 4.13
C VAL A 7 14.48 -13.97 4.14
N ASN A 8 15.79 -14.13 4.06
CA ASN A 8 16.74 -13.06 3.75
C ASN A 8 16.89 -12.96 2.24
N TYR A 9 16.34 -11.91 1.67
CA TYR A 9 16.30 -11.71 0.23
C TYR A 9 16.66 -10.27 -0.13
N ASP A 10 17.37 -10.08 -1.22
CA ASP A 10 17.70 -8.76 -1.76
C ASP A 10 17.47 -8.70 -3.27
N SER A 11 16.75 -7.69 -3.71
CA SER A 11 16.43 -7.41 -5.10
C SER A 11 16.41 -5.91 -5.35
N ASN A 12 16.19 -5.53 -6.61
CA ASN A 12 15.93 -4.13 -6.96
C ASN A 12 14.55 -3.63 -6.48
N ILE A 13 13.64 -4.51 -6.08
CA ILE A 13 12.25 -4.23 -5.72
C ILE A 13 12.12 -3.99 -4.22
N PHE A 14 12.62 -4.93 -3.43
CA PHE A 14 12.62 -4.90 -1.98
C PHE A 14 13.81 -5.70 -1.44
N SER A 15 14.16 -5.44 -0.19
CA SER A 15 15.02 -6.34 0.58
C SER A 15 14.24 -6.88 1.78
N SER A 16 14.59 -8.08 2.23
CA SER A 16 14.04 -8.65 3.45
C SER A 16 15.13 -9.27 4.31
N SER A 17 14.92 -9.19 5.61
CA SER A 17 15.76 -9.84 6.63
C SER A 17 14.87 -10.46 7.69
N MET A 18 15.32 -11.58 8.27
CA MET A 18 14.61 -12.25 9.38
C MET A 18 15.52 -12.46 10.57
N ALA A 19 15.04 -12.08 11.75
CA ALA A 19 15.64 -12.38 13.02
C ALA A 19 14.54 -12.72 14.04
N ASP A 20 14.72 -13.78 14.82
CA ASP A 20 13.85 -14.22 15.93
C ASP A 20 12.35 -14.39 15.54
N GLY A 21 12.09 -14.70 14.28
CA GLY A 21 10.72 -14.84 13.74
C GLY A 21 10.09 -13.53 13.29
N VAL A 22 10.84 -12.42 13.31
CA VAL A 22 10.42 -11.12 12.76
C VAL A 22 11.02 -10.95 11.38
N VAL A 23 10.18 -10.79 10.38
CA VAL A 23 10.57 -10.49 8.99
C VAL A 23 10.42 -9.00 8.78
N VAL A 24 11.51 -8.33 8.37
CA VAL A 24 11.49 -6.92 7.99
C VAL A 24 11.64 -6.82 6.48
N VAL A 25 10.61 -6.31 5.82
CA VAL A 25 10.57 -6.07 4.37
C VAL A 25 10.73 -4.58 4.11
N ARG A 26 11.82 -4.19 3.44
CA ARG A 26 12.09 -2.79 3.07
C ARG A 26 11.80 -2.59 1.61
N GLN A 27 10.84 -1.76 1.31
CA GLN A 27 10.45 -1.41 -0.06
C GLN A 27 11.54 -0.56 -0.72
N LYS A 28 11.95 -0.91 -1.94
CA LYS A 28 12.93 -0.18 -2.75
C LYS A 28 12.30 0.51 -3.96
N GLN A 29 11.21 -0.02 -4.50
CA GLN A 29 10.48 0.53 -5.64
C GLN A 29 9.00 0.74 -5.31
N HIS A 30 8.36 1.66 -6.03
CA HIS A 30 6.91 1.85 -5.97
C HIS A 30 6.16 0.65 -6.56
N ILE A 31 5.05 0.28 -5.94
CA ILE A 31 4.22 -0.85 -6.39
C ILE A 31 3.76 -0.67 -7.85
N ARG A 32 3.49 0.57 -8.28
CA ARG A 32 3.11 0.86 -9.68
C ARG A 32 4.19 0.46 -10.67
N ASN A 33 5.46 0.62 -10.33
CA ASN A 33 6.57 0.21 -11.18
C ASN A 33 6.68 -1.32 -11.25
N LEU A 34 6.42 -2.01 -10.14
CA LEU A 34 6.41 -3.47 -10.11
C LEU A 34 5.39 -4.06 -11.07
N THR A 35 4.25 -3.41 -11.24
CA THR A 35 3.16 -3.94 -12.09
C THR A 35 3.43 -3.80 -13.59
N GLN A 36 4.48 -3.08 -13.97
CA GLN A 36 4.91 -2.93 -15.37
C GLN A 36 5.80 -4.10 -15.85
N ASP A 37 6.42 -4.84 -14.90
CA ASP A 37 7.26 -6.00 -15.21
C ASP A 37 6.68 -7.28 -14.61
N ILE A 38 6.36 -8.23 -15.48
CA ILE A 38 5.74 -9.50 -15.10
C ILE A 38 6.65 -10.36 -14.21
N ASN A 39 7.98 -10.29 -14.40
CA ASN A 39 8.94 -11.04 -13.57
C ASN A 39 8.96 -10.48 -12.14
N SER A 40 8.88 -9.16 -11.99
CA SER A 40 8.78 -8.49 -10.70
C SER A 40 7.50 -8.89 -9.96
N ILE A 41 6.39 -9.05 -10.68
CA ILE A 41 5.12 -9.52 -10.11
C ILE A 41 5.25 -10.96 -9.59
N PHE A 42 5.82 -11.87 -10.40
CA PHE A 42 6.03 -13.27 -9.97
C PHE A 42 6.96 -13.35 -8.78
N LEU A 43 8.05 -12.60 -8.77
CA LEU A 43 8.98 -12.53 -7.65
C LEU A 43 8.27 -12.14 -6.34
N LEU A 44 7.45 -11.10 -6.40
CA LEU A 44 6.67 -10.64 -5.25
C LEU A 44 5.69 -11.71 -4.79
N TYR A 45 4.98 -12.37 -5.71
CA TYR A 45 4.02 -13.42 -5.37
C TYR A 45 4.69 -14.64 -4.73
N ASP A 46 5.79 -15.12 -5.31
CA ASP A 46 6.56 -16.24 -4.77
C ASP A 46 7.08 -15.92 -3.36
N TYR A 47 7.54 -14.68 -3.13
CA TYR A 47 7.96 -14.23 -1.82
C TYR A 47 6.80 -14.20 -0.80
N LEU A 48 5.65 -13.66 -1.19
CA LEU A 48 4.45 -13.62 -0.34
C LEU A 48 3.96 -15.04 0.01
N GLU A 49 3.98 -15.97 -0.94
CA GLU A 49 3.64 -17.37 -0.69
C GLU A 49 4.63 -18.05 0.26
N SER A 50 5.91 -17.73 0.15
CA SER A 50 6.94 -18.24 1.08
C SER A 50 6.70 -17.77 2.52
N ILE A 51 6.31 -16.50 2.71
CA ILE A 51 5.94 -15.94 4.01
C ILE A 51 4.70 -16.65 4.57
N LEU A 52 3.65 -16.82 3.77
CA LEU A 52 2.40 -17.45 4.22
C LEU A 52 2.60 -18.92 4.59
N SER A 53 3.52 -19.61 3.90
CA SER A 53 3.81 -21.04 4.11
C SER A 53 4.71 -21.29 5.33
N SER A 54 5.35 -20.27 5.88
CA SER A 54 6.28 -20.42 6.99
C SER A 54 5.58 -20.35 8.35
N ASN A 55 5.69 -21.43 9.13
CA ASN A 55 5.15 -21.48 10.49
C ASN A 55 6.04 -20.76 11.53
N ASN A 56 7.23 -20.29 11.12
CA ASN A 56 8.20 -19.67 12.05
C ASN A 56 8.07 -18.15 12.10
N ILE A 57 7.20 -17.54 11.30
CA ILE A 57 7.01 -16.09 11.25
C ILE A 57 6.02 -15.68 12.32
N LYS A 58 6.52 -14.86 13.28
CA LYS A 58 5.73 -14.28 14.37
C LYS A 58 5.23 -12.87 14.01
N SER A 59 6.03 -12.13 13.25
CA SER A 59 5.70 -10.78 12.82
C SER A 59 6.30 -10.44 11.46
N ILE A 60 5.60 -9.56 10.72
CA ILE A 60 6.08 -8.96 9.47
C ILE A 60 6.04 -7.43 9.64
N VAL A 61 7.19 -6.80 9.45
CA VAL A 61 7.33 -5.34 9.42
C VAL A 61 7.54 -4.91 7.98
N ILE A 62 6.70 -4.02 7.48
CA ILE A 62 6.83 -3.43 6.14
C ILE A 62 7.32 -2.00 6.31
N VAL A 63 8.57 -1.74 5.91
CA VAL A 63 9.14 -0.39 5.90
C VAL A 63 8.94 0.20 4.53
N SER A 64 8.17 1.29 4.47
CA SER A 64 7.94 2.00 3.22
C SER A 64 9.19 2.76 2.78
N ARG A 65 9.35 2.88 1.47
CA ARG A 65 10.34 3.80 0.91
C ARG A 65 9.91 5.25 1.19
N PRO A 66 10.83 6.14 1.64
CA PRO A 66 10.55 7.57 1.66
C PRO A 66 10.26 8.04 0.23
N ASP A 67 9.17 8.77 0.06
CA ASP A 67 8.76 9.17 -1.28
C ASP A 67 9.56 10.38 -1.79
N ASN A 68 10.19 10.19 -2.95
CA ASN A 68 10.77 11.25 -3.76
C ASN A 68 10.33 11.02 -5.21
N GLY A 69 9.08 11.36 -5.55
CA GLY A 69 8.60 11.31 -6.94
C GLY A 69 7.39 10.45 -7.21
N GLU A 70 6.65 9.98 -6.20
CA GLU A 70 5.46 9.16 -6.40
C GLU A 70 4.40 9.86 -7.28
N ARG A 71 4.30 11.19 -7.21
CA ARG A 71 3.39 11.98 -8.05
C ARG A 71 3.73 11.82 -9.54
N LEU A 72 5.01 11.92 -9.91
CA LEU A 72 5.45 11.71 -11.30
C LEU A 72 5.23 10.26 -11.74
N GLU A 73 5.60 9.29 -10.91
CA GLU A 73 5.40 7.87 -11.19
C GLU A 73 3.91 7.50 -11.33
N HIS A 74 3.05 8.12 -10.52
CA HIS A 74 1.60 7.99 -10.65
C HIS A 74 1.10 8.51 -12.00
N SER A 75 1.55 9.70 -12.42
CA SER A 75 1.17 10.28 -13.69
C SER A 75 1.67 9.47 -14.87
N LYS A 76 2.92 9.00 -14.84
CA LYS A 76 3.47 8.09 -15.86
C LYS A 76 2.65 6.80 -15.97
N PHE A 77 2.30 6.19 -14.85
CA PHE A 77 1.46 5.00 -14.84
C PHE A 77 0.11 5.25 -15.52
N LEU A 78 -0.56 6.37 -15.21
CA LEU A 78 -1.84 6.71 -15.83
C LEU A 78 -1.70 7.02 -17.33
N CYS A 79 -0.63 7.70 -17.76
CA CYS A 79 -0.33 7.91 -19.17
C CYS A 79 -0.19 6.58 -19.93
N LYS A 80 0.58 5.64 -19.38
CA LYS A 80 0.74 4.32 -19.98
C LYS A 80 -0.58 3.55 -20.03
N ALA A 81 -1.36 3.59 -18.95
CA ALA A 81 -2.67 2.94 -18.89
C ALA A 81 -3.66 3.49 -19.93
N LEU A 82 -3.65 4.81 -20.16
CA LEU A 82 -4.51 5.45 -21.18
C LEU A 82 -4.01 5.21 -22.62
N ALA A 83 -2.71 4.99 -22.79
CA ALA A 83 -2.10 4.72 -24.10
C ALA A 83 -2.27 3.26 -24.55
N GLU A 84 -2.57 2.33 -23.64
CA GLU A 84 -2.77 0.93 -23.99
C GLU A 84 -4.00 0.74 -24.91
N LYS A 85 -3.74 0.18 -26.08
CA LYS A 85 -4.79 -0.15 -27.07
C LYS A 85 -5.54 -1.46 -26.76
N ARG A 86 -5.05 -2.24 -25.78
CA ARG A 86 -5.64 -3.51 -25.36
C ARG A 86 -6.27 -3.32 -23.98
N GLU A 87 -7.53 -3.66 -23.91
CA GLU A 87 -8.42 -3.67 -22.75
C GLU A 87 -7.71 -3.70 -21.39
N HIS A 88 -7.30 -2.54 -20.87
CA HIS A 88 -6.89 -2.25 -19.48
C HIS A 88 -5.86 -3.20 -18.84
N THR A 89 -5.02 -3.88 -19.60
CA THR A 89 -4.09 -4.90 -19.11
C THR A 89 -3.17 -4.39 -17.99
N LEU A 90 -2.73 -3.13 -18.05
CA LEU A 90 -1.88 -2.53 -17.00
C LEU A 90 -2.68 -2.24 -15.72
N ILE A 91 -3.90 -1.73 -15.86
CA ILE A 91 -4.81 -1.47 -14.73
C ILE A 91 -5.20 -2.79 -14.07
N ASP A 92 -5.52 -3.82 -14.85
CA ASP A 92 -5.87 -5.14 -14.33
C ASP A 92 -4.70 -5.78 -13.58
N ARG A 93 -3.48 -5.69 -14.13
CA ARG A 93 -2.29 -6.16 -13.43
C ARG A 93 -2.07 -5.43 -12.11
N PHE A 94 -2.19 -4.11 -12.13
CA PHE A 94 -2.07 -3.30 -10.92
C PHE A 94 -3.14 -3.70 -9.88
N ALA A 95 -4.39 -3.80 -10.28
CA ALA A 95 -5.49 -4.20 -9.42
C ALA A 95 -5.25 -5.59 -8.80
N ASN A 96 -4.87 -6.58 -9.61
CA ASN A 96 -4.59 -7.94 -9.16
C ASN A 96 -3.42 -7.99 -8.16
N VAL A 97 -2.33 -7.25 -8.41
CA VAL A 97 -1.18 -7.17 -7.49
C VAL A 97 -1.59 -6.56 -6.17
N VAL A 98 -2.31 -5.44 -6.19
CA VAL A 98 -2.77 -4.75 -4.98
C VAL A 98 -3.75 -5.60 -4.19
N ASN A 99 -4.72 -6.23 -4.86
CA ASN A 99 -5.67 -7.15 -4.21
C ASN A 99 -4.92 -8.31 -3.53
N LYS A 100 -3.97 -8.92 -4.23
CA LYS A 100 -3.16 -10.01 -3.66
C LYS A 100 -2.37 -9.56 -2.44
N LEU A 101 -1.76 -8.36 -2.48
CA LEU A 101 -1.04 -7.79 -1.33
C LEU A 101 -1.96 -7.59 -0.12
N ILE A 102 -3.09 -6.91 -0.30
CA ILE A 102 -4.06 -6.64 0.77
C ILE A 102 -4.56 -7.95 1.37
N LEU A 103 -4.99 -8.90 0.53
CA LEU A 103 -5.50 -10.20 0.99
C LEU A 103 -4.42 -11.01 1.71
N THR A 104 -3.18 -10.99 1.20
CA THR A 104 -2.05 -11.67 1.83
C THR A 104 -1.75 -11.11 3.21
N LEU A 105 -1.60 -9.79 3.33
CA LEU A 105 -1.34 -9.12 4.62
C LEU A 105 -2.46 -9.39 5.62
N SER A 106 -3.71 -9.32 5.17
CA SER A 106 -4.87 -9.64 6.00
C SER A 106 -4.90 -11.12 6.42
N ALA A 107 -4.28 -12.04 5.66
CA ALA A 107 -4.28 -13.47 5.91
C ALA A 107 -3.11 -13.98 6.77
N VAL A 108 -2.05 -13.19 6.97
CA VAL A 108 -0.86 -13.58 7.76
C VAL A 108 -1.25 -14.10 9.14
N ASN A 109 -0.61 -15.19 9.59
CA ASN A 109 -0.81 -15.76 10.93
C ASN A 109 0.14 -15.16 11.99
N GLY A 110 0.65 -13.96 11.79
CA GLY A 110 1.52 -13.22 12.69
C GLY A 110 1.03 -11.79 12.85
N ILE A 111 1.76 -10.99 13.61
CA ILE A 111 1.51 -9.56 13.77
C ILE A 111 2.10 -8.85 12.54
N THR A 112 1.32 -7.98 11.91
CA THR A 112 1.78 -7.19 10.76
C THR A 112 1.87 -5.72 11.15
N VAL A 113 3.02 -5.09 10.87
CA VAL A 113 3.28 -3.68 11.20
C VAL A 113 3.75 -2.95 9.94
N TYR A 114 3.16 -1.81 9.68
CA TYR A 114 3.62 -0.87 8.67
C TYR A 114 4.42 0.25 9.33
N ALA A 115 5.59 0.58 8.76
CA ALA A 115 6.43 1.70 9.17
C ALA A 115 6.61 2.67 7.99
N GLY A 116 6.17 3.94 8.17
CA GLY A 116 6.19 4.97 7.12
C GLY A 116 6.79 6.29 7.56
N ARG A 117 7.39 7.05 6.64
CA ARG A 117 7.93 8.40 6.89
C ARG A 117 7.88 9.29 5.67
N GLY A 118 7.99 10.60 5.91
CA GLY A 118 7.98 11.60 4.86
C GLY A 118 6.63 11.68 4.15
N ARG A 119 6.62 11.88 2.82
CA ARG A 119 5.35 11.88 2.06
C ARG A 119 4.88 10.46 1.81
N VAL A 120 3.68 10.15 2.25
CA VAL A 120 3.03 8.84 2.09
C VAL A 120 1.74 9.05 1.30
N SER A 121 1.60 8.44 0.14
CA SER A 121 0.35 8.56 -0.61
C SER A 121 -0.81 7.86 0.11
N LEU A 122 -2.02 8.35 -0.10
CA LEU A 122 -3.24 7.73 0.43
C LEU A 122 -3.36 6.26 -0.03
N PHE A 123 -2.82 5.93 -1.20
CA PHE A 123 -2.74 4.55 -1.68
C PHE A 123 -1.89 3.66 -0.75
N HIS A 124 -0.71 4.12 -0.32
CA HIS A 124 0.13 3.37 0.62
C HIS A 124 -0.47 3.31 2.03
N LEU A 125 -1.13 4.37 2.49
CA LEU A 125 -1.92 4.31 3.72
C LEU A 125 -3.00 3.22 3.62
N ASN A 126 -3.76 3.17 2.51
CA ASN A 126 -4.80 2.17 2.31
C ASN A 126 -4.26 0.74 2.32
N LEU A 127 -3.10 0.50 1.70
CA LEU A 127 -2.41 -0.80 1.78
C LEU A 127 -2.01 -1.13 3.22
N SER A 128 -1.55 -0.14 3.98
CA SER A 128 -1.14 -0.33 5.37
C SER A 128 -2.30 -0.68 6.30
N LEU A 129 -3.54 -0.33 5.93
CA LEU A 129 -4.74 -0.70 6.70
C LEU A 129 -5.00 -2.22 6.71
N ALA A 130 -4.37 -2.98 5.82
CA ALA A 130 -4.35 -4.44 5.88
C ALA A 130 -3.40 -4.99 6.97
N CYS A 131 -2.52 -4.15 7.51
CA CYS A 131 -1.67 -4.48 8.66
C CYS A 131 -2.42 -4.27 9.98
N ASP A 132 -1.92 -4.95 11.05
CA ASP A 132 -2.49 -4.79 12.39
C ASP A 132 -2.14 -3.42 12.98
N TYR A 133 -0.91 -2.94 12.78
CA TYR A 133 -0.41 -1.68 13.31
C TYR A 133 0.27 -0.83 12.23
N ARG A 134 0.20 0.49 12.41
CA ARG A 134 0.81 1.52 11.56
C ARG A 134 1.58 2.49 12.45
N ILE A 135 2.91 2.48 12.33
CA ILE A 135 3.83 3.36 13.04
C ILE A 135 4.41 4.31 12.01
N VAL A 136 4.27 5.60 12.21
CA VAL A 136 4.81 6.57 11.26
C VAL A 136 5.71 7.58 11.95
N ALA A 137 6.58 8.20 11.16
CA ALA A 137 7.46 9.25 11.62
C ALA A 137 6.70 10.57 11.83
N ASP A 138 7.22 11.43 12.68
CA ASP A 138 6.70 12.77 13.00
C ASP A 138 6.72 13.73 11.80
N ASP A 139 7.55 13.44 10.77
CA ASP A 139 7.61 14.17 9.52
C ASP A 139 6.61 13.67 8.45
N THR A 140 5.72 12.72 8.81
CA THR A 140 4.83 12.10 7.84
C THR A 140 3.67 13.00 7.44
N ILE A 141 3.51 13.18 6.12
CA ILE A 141 2.37 13.85 5.51
C ILE A 141 1.70 12.86 4.55
N PHE A 142 0.43 12.61 4.77
CA PHE A 142 -0.37 11.82 3.86
C PHE A 142 -0.89 12.66 2.71
N GLU A 143 -0.79 12.14 1.47
CA GLU A 143 -1.13 12.86 0.25
C GLU A 143 -2.08 12.05 -0.63
N ASN A 144 -3.21 12.61 -0.99
CA ASN A 144 -4.14 12.01 -1.92
C ASN A 144 -3.84 12.46 -3.35
N LEU A 145 -3.02 11.69 -4.05
CA LEU A 145 -2.63 11.97 -5.45
C LEU A 145 -3.81 11.91 -6.42
N ASN A 146 -4.92 11.31 -6.02
CA ASN A 146 -6.11 11.16 -6.84
C ASN A 146 -7.12 12.30 -6.67
N ALA A 147 -6.96 13.16 -5.64
CA ALA A 147 -7.92 14.23 -5.35
C ALA A 147 -8.07 15.22 -6.51
N ASP A 148 -6.93 15.65 -7.07
CA ASP A 148 -6.91 16.59 -8.21
C ASP A 148 -7.35 15.94 -9.54
N LEU A 149 -7.35 14.59 -9.60
CA LEU A 149 -7.74 13.81 -10.75
C LEU A 149 -9.20 13.32 -10.67
N CYS A 150 -9.88 13.60 -9.57
CA CYS A 150 -11.22 13.04 -9.29
C CYS A 150 -11.26 11.51 -9.48
N LEU A 151 -10.17 10.82 -9.10
CA LEU A 151 -10.02 9.39 -9.25
C LEU A 151 -10.20 8.68 -7.91
N ILE A 152 -10.83 7.51 -7.94
CA ILE A 152 -11.05 6.69 -6.75
C ILE A 152 -9.71 6.11 -6.27
N THR A 153 -9.48 6.14 -4.96
CA THR A 153 -8.26 5.57 -4.37
C THR A 153 -8.47 4.10 -4.03
N LYS A 154 -7.60 3.24 -4.53
CA LYS A 154 -7.63 1.79 -4.29
C LYS A 154 -7.38 1.44 -2.83
N GLY A 155 -8.14 0.47 -2.28
CA GLY A 155 -7.97 -0.10 -0.94
C GLY A 155 -8.73 0.64 0.18
N SER A 156 -9.51 1.67 -0.15
CA SER A 156 -10.22 2.49 0.87
C SER A 156 -11.61 2.00 1.23
N GLY A 157 -12.32 1.40 0.28
CA GLY A 157 -13.75 1.11 0.40
C GLY A 157 -14.11 0.12 1.51
N TYR A 158 -13.21 -0.79 1.86
CA TYR A 158 -13.43 -1.73 2.95
C TYR A 158 -13.05 -1.15 4.33
N PHE A 159 -11.85 -0.58 4.47
CA PHE A 159 -11.29 -0.21 5.77
C PHE A 159 -11.80 1.13 6.29
N PHE A 160 -11.89 2.16 5.44
CA PHE A 160 -12.26 3.50 5.89
C PHE A 160 -13.64 3.56 6.56
N PRO A 161 -14.71 3.00 5.97
CA PRO A 161 -16.02 3.02 6.62
C PRO A 161 -16.08 2.28 7.96
N ARG A 162 -15.22 1.25 8.13
CA ARG A 162 -15.13 0.46 9.38
C ARG A 162 -14.37 1.19 10.48
N LEU A 163 -13.37 1.97 10.11
CA LEU A 163 -12.57 2.74 11.06
C LEU A 163 -13.22 4.07 11.43
N LEU A 164 -13.79 4.76 10.45
CA LEU A 164 -14.23 6.15 10.58
C LEU A 164 -15.77 6.32 10.60
N GLY A 165 -16.50 5.29 10.22
CA GLY A 165 -17.90 5.42 9.80
C GLY A 165 -18.03 6.07 8.42
N VAL A 166 -19.14 5.81 7.71
CA VAL A 166 -19.35 6.19 6.31
C VAL A 166 -19.18 7.69 6.07
N LYS A 167 -19.75 8.54 6.95
CA LYS A 167 -19.72 9.99 6.77
C LYS A 167 -18.29 10.54 6.82
N LYS A 168 -17.52 10.19 7.85
CA LYS A 168 -16.14 10.67 8.01
C LYS A 168 -15.20 10.06 6.95
N ALA A 169 -15.41 8.81 6.57
CA ALA A 169 -14.69 8.19 5.47
C ALA A 169 -14.87 8.96 4.16
N SER A 170 -16.11 9.33 3.81
CA SER A 170 -16.41 10.14 2.62
C SER A 170 -15.72 11.51 2.66
N GLU A 171 -15.64 12.13 3.83
CA GLU A 171 -14.96 13.42 4.02
C GLU A 171 -13.44 13.28 3.82
N VAL A 172 -12.79 12.33 4.52
CA VAL A 172 -11.34 12.15 4.51
C VAL A 172 -10.83 11.73 3.13
N LEU A 173 -11.58 10.93 2.40
CA LEU A 173 -11.23 10.51 1.03
C LEU A 173 -11.19 11.68 0.02
N GLN A 174 -11.77 12.83 0.37
CA GLN A 174 -11.72 14.05 -0.45
C GLN A 174 -10.60 15.01 -0.04
N TRP A 175 -9.94 14.78 1.11
CA TRP A 175 -8.82 15.61 1.52
C TRP A 175 -7.64 15.44 0.58
N LYS A 176 -6.93 16.55 0.32
CA LYS A 176 -5.71 16.52 -0.50
C LYS A 176 -4.50 16.06 0.30
N THR A 177 -4.39 16.55 1.53
CA THR A 177 -3.30 16.23 2.45
C THR A 177 -3.80 16.26 3.89
N PHE A 178 -3.13 15.49 4.76
CA PHE A 178 -3.31 15.55 6.22
C PHE A 178 -2.03 15.07 6.93
N SER A 179 -1.85 15.50 8.17
CA SER A 179 -0.65 15.21 8.95
C SER A 179 -0.69 13.83 9.62
N ALA A 180 0.45 13.43 10.21
CA ALA A 180 0.51 12.25 11.07
C ALA A 180 -0.41 12.40 12.29
N GLU A 181 -0.50 13.61 12.88
CA GLU A 181 -1.37 13.90 14.01
C GLU A 181 -2.85 13.76 13.65
N ASP A 182 -3.25 14.27 12.48
CA ASP A 182 -4.62 14.08 11.98
C ASP A 182 -4.95 12.59 11.81
N ALA A 183 -4.02 11.84 11.22
CA ALA A 183 -4.17 10.40 11.01
C ALA A 183 -4.28 9.62 12.34
N LEU A 184 -3.51 10.03 13.36
CA LEU A 184 -3.57 9.45 14.70
C LEU A 184 -4.92 9.75 15.37
N GLN A 185 -5.37 10.99 15.31
CA GLN A 185 -6.69 11.40 15.85
C GLN A 185 -7.85 10.67 15.17
N LEU A 186 -7.72 10.38 13.89
CA LEU A 186 -8.70 9.59 13.13
C LEU A 186 -8.61 8.09 13.40
N GLY A 187 -7.57 7.60 14.09
CA GLY A 187 -7.33 6.16 14.28
C GLY A 187 -6.88 5.44 13.00
N LEU A 188 -6.40 6.18 12.01
CA LEU A 188 -5.82 5.60 10.79
C LEU A 188 -4.39 5.09 10.99
N ILE A 189 -3.69 5.61 12.01
CA ILE A 189 -2.38 5.12 12.47
C ILE A 189 -2.41 4.92 13.98
N ASP A 190 -1.44 4.17 14.50
CA ASP A 190 -1.42 3.73 15.89
C ASP A 190 -0.34 4.45 16.73
N MET A 191 0.75 4.95 16.08
CA MET A 191 1.85 5.60 16.79
C MET A 191 2.60 6.57 15.88
N ILE A 192 3.06 7.68 16.47
CA ILE A 192 4.00 8.63 15.86
C ILE A 192 5.33 8.56 16.64
N VAL A 193 6.44 8.48 15.91
CA VAL A 193 7.81 8.40 16.47
C VAL A 193 8.74 9.37 15.74
N PRO A 194 9.88 9.77 16.36
CA PRO A 194 10.86 10.60 15.66
C PRO A 194 11.36 9.91 14.37
N SER A 195 11.46 10.67 13.27
CA SER A 195 11.84 10.15 11.95
C SER A 195 13.19 9.40 11.98
N SER A 196 14.15 9.88 12.77
CA SER A 196 15.46 9.25 12.95
C SER A 196 15.41 7.91 13.68
N LYS A 197 14.30 7.58 14.36
CA LYS A 197 14.14 6.38 15.20
C LYS A 197 13.07 5.42 14.68
N LEU A 198 12.50 5.66 13.51
CA LEU A 198 11.35 4.90 13.01
C LEU A 198 11.58 3.38 13.03
N GLU A 199 12.69 2.89 12.48
CA GLU A 199 12.96 1.43 12.45
C GLU A 199 13.27 0.87 13.84
N GLU A 200 13.99 1.62 14.67
CA GLU A 200 14.32 1.24 16.05
C GLU A 200 13.03 1.10 16.88
N GLU A 201 12.19 2.14 16.90
CA GLU A 201 10.95 2.14 17.68
C GLU A 201 9.94 1.11 17.16
N THR A 202 9.88 0.90 15.84
CA THR A 202 9.06 -0.17 15.26
C THR A 202 9.54 -1.55 15.72
N THR A 203 10.85 -1.78 15.74
CA THR A 203 11.43 -3.04 16.21
C THR A 203 11.17 -3.26 17.70
N ASN A 204 11.32 -2.20 18.50
CA ASN A 204 11.04 -2.24 19.95
C ASN A 204 9.55 -2.54 20.20
N PHE A 205 8.65 -1.92 19.46
CA PHE A 205 7.20 -2.18 19.54
C PHE A 205 6.89 -3.65 19.24
N VAL A 206 7.45 -4.20 18.17
CA VAL A 206 7.27 -5.61 17.80
C VAL A 206 7.82 -6.53 18.87
N ALA A 207 9.03 -6.27 19.35
CA ALA A 207 9.66 -7.07 20.42
C ALA A 207 8.79 -7.07 21.69
N ALA A 208 8.32 -5.89 22.13
CA ALA A 208 7.43 -5.76 23.29
C ALA A 208 6.11 -6.52 23.08
N SER A 209 5.52 -6.45 21.87
CA SER A 209 4.29 -7.16 21.53
C SER A 209 4.45 -8.68 21.53
N LEU A 210 5.65 -9.19 21.23
CA LEU A 210 5.95 -10.62 21.22
C LEU A 210 6.39 -11.18 22.59
N THR A 211 6.83 -10.33 23.52
CA THR A 211 7.23 -10.77 24.89
C THR A 211 6.05 -11.12 25.78
N GLY A 212 4.86 -10.57 25.49
CA GLY A 212 3.62 -10.97 26.14
C GLY A 212 3.09 -12.30 25.64
N SER A 213 1.78 -12.54 25.75
CA SER A 213 1.15 -13.70 25.15
C SER A 213 0.95 -13.48 23.65
N ALA A 214 1.98 -13.73 22.84
CA ALA A 214 1.88 -13.68 21.38
C ALA A 214 0.70 -14.54 20.86
N SER A 215 0.44 -15.67 21.51
CA SER A 215 -0.72 -16.53 21.21
C SER A 215 -2.06 -15.85 21.48
N THR A 216 -2.15 -15.02 22.53
CA THR A 216 -3.35 -14.24 22.85
C THR A 216 -3.59 -13.16 21.80
N LEU A 217 -2.57 -12.39 21.41
CA LEU A 217 -2.68 -11.38 20.35
C LEU A 217 -3.08 -12.00 19.00
N ILE A 218 -2.48 -13.12 18.64
CA ILE A 218 -2.86 -13.88 17.45
C ILE A 218 -4.29 -14.39 17.56
N GLY A 219 -4.72 -14.83 18.75
CA GLY A 219 -6.10 -15.24 19.03
C GLY A 219 -7.09 -14.09 18.86
N ILE A 220 -6.81 -12.94 19.47
CA ILE A 220 -7.62 -11.71 19.32
C ILE A 220 -7.69 -11.30 17.85
N ARG A 221 -6.57 -11.30 17.15
CA ARG A 221 -6.52 -10.99 15.72
C ARG A 221 -7.42 -11.93 14.91
N LYS A 222 -7.41 -13.23 15.21
CA LYS A 222 -8.29 -14.21 14.54
C LYS A 222 -9.76 -13.96 14.82
N LEU A 223 -10.12 -13.54 16.03
CA LEU A 223 -11.51 -13.17 16.38
C LEU A 223 -11.98 -11.90 15.65
N LEU A 224 -11.09 -10.92 15.51
CA LEU A 224 -11.38 -9.63 14.88
C LEU A 224 -11.05 -9.60 13.39
N LYS A 225 -10.62 -10.72 12.83
CA LYS A 225 -10.21 -10.81 11.44
C LYS A 225 -11.34 -10.38 10.51
N CYS A 226 -10.97 -9.61 9.49
CA CYS A 226 -11.89 -9.16 8.47
C CYS A 226 -12.54 -10.36 7.74
N ASP A 227 -13.78 -10.18 7.31
CA ASP A 227 -14.40 -11.12 6.37
C ASP A 227 -13.68 -11.00 5.01
N MET A 228 -12.88 -12.03 4.71
CA MET A 228 -12.07 -12.08 3.48
C MET A 228 -12.92 -12.04 2.21
N LYS A 229 -14.15 -12.55 2.26
CA LYS A 229 -15.08 -12.51 1.11
C LYS A 229 -15.63 -11.10 0.91
N GLU A 230 -15.98 -10.43 1.98
CA GLU A 230 -16.44 -9.05 1.93
C GLU A 230 -15.32 -8.10 1.52
N LEU A 231 -14.11 -8.29 2.04
CA LEU A 231 -12.93 -7.54 1.62
C LEU A 231 -12.68 -7.71 0.11
N LEU A 232 -12.68 -8.96 -0.40
CA LEU A 232 -12.48 -9.22 -1.83
C LEU A 232 -13.54 -8.53 -2.69
N ARG A 233 -14.82 -8.66 -2.33
CA ARG A 233 -15.91 -7.98 -3.06
C ARG A 233 -15.76 -6.47 -3.09
N SER A 234 -15.31 -5.86 -1.98
CA SER A 234 -15.06 -4.42 -1.92
C SER A 234 -13.91 -4.02 -2.85
N LEU A 235 -12.83 -4.80 -2.89
CA LEU A 235 -11.69 -4.57 -3.77
C LEU A 235 -12.07 -4.72 -5.25
N GLU A 236 -12.88 -5.73 -5.60
CA GLU A 236 -13.40 -5.94 -6.97
C GLU A 236 -14.32 -4.79 -7.42
N LEU A 237 -15.16 -4.27 -6.51
CA LEU A 237 -15.99 -3.10 -6.79
C LEU A 237 -15.15 -1.85 -7.04
N GLU A 238 -14.09 -1.62 -6.24
CA GLU A 238 -13.15 -0.53 -6.50
C GLU A 238 -12.48 -0.66 -7.87
N ASP A 239 -12.08 -1.88 -8.27
CA ASP A 239 -11.48 -2.13 -9.59
C ASP A 239 -12.42 -1.74 -10.72
N LEU A 240 -13.68 -2.13 -10.62
CA LEU A 240 -14.72 -1.77 -11.59
C LEU A 240 -14.89 -0.25 -11.68
N LEU A 241 -15.08 0.43 -10.55
CA LEU A 241 -15.29 1.88 -10.49
C LEU A 241 -14.07 2.68 -10.97
N ILE A 242 -12.84 2.21 -10.67
CA ILE A 242 -11.61 2.84 -11.16
C ILE A 242 -11.54 2.73 -12.69
N LYS A 243 -11.85 1.57 -13.26
CA LYS A 243 -11.87 1.37 -14.73
C LYS A 243 -12.90 2.26 -15.41
N GLU A 244 -14.15 2.22 -14.94
CA GLU A 244 -15.22 3.08 -15.47
C GLU A 244 -14.82 4.56 -15.44
N ARG A 245 -14.15 4.99 -14.34
CA ARG A 245 -13.70 6.37 -14.21
C ARG A 245 -12.59 6.72 -15.19
N ILE A 246 -11.57 5.88 -15.35
CA ILE A 246 -10.44 6.10 -16.27
C ILE A 246 -10.90 6.12 -17.73
N GLU A 247 -11.91 5.33 -18.10
CA GLU A 247 -12.50 5.31 -19.44
C GLU A 247 -13.27 6.57 -19.78
N SER A 248 -13.80 7.28 -18.79
CA SER A 248 -14.66 8.43 -19.02
C SER A 248 -13.92 9.58 -19.69
N ASP A 249 -14.61 10.26 -20.63
CA ASP A 249 -14.04 11.43 -21.32
C ASP A 249 -13.76 12.59 -20.37
N ASP A 250 -14.56 12.72 -19.30
CA ASP A 250 -14.34 13.70 -18.25
C ASP A 250 -13.02 13.47 -17.53
N PHE A 251 -12.69 12.22 -17.17
CA PHE A 251 -11.38 11.91 -16.56
C PHE A 251 -10.23 12.23 -17.52
N LYS A 252 -10.32 11.84 -18.79
CA LYS A 252 -9.29 12.11 -19.79
C LYS A 252 -9.02 13.61 -19.93
N HIS A 253 -10.08 14.43 -19.92
CA HIS A 253 -9.95 15.88 -19.97
C HIS A 253 -9.28 16.46 -18.72
N VAL A 254 -9.73 16.05 -17.52
CA VAL A 254 -9.14 16.46 -16.23
C VAL A 254 -7.67 16.06 -16.15
N PHE A 255 -7.33 14.83 -16.56
CA PHE A 255 -5.97 14.32 -16.52
C PHE A 255 -5.05 15.07 -17.52
N ALA A 256 -5.51 15.36 -18.73
CA ALA A 256 -4.75 16.14 -19.70
C ALA A 256 -4.40 17.53 -19.14
N LYS A 257 -5.39 18.23 -18.60
CA LYS A 257 -5.20 19.53 -17.95
C LYS A 257 -4.22 19.45 -16.76
N TYR A 258 -4.36 18.43 -15.91
CA TYR A 258 -3.46 18.20 -14.78
C TYR A 258 -2.01 18.00 -15.24
N CYS A 259 -1.77 17.23 -16.31
CA CYS A 259 -0.45 17.03 -16.89
C CYS A 259 0.14 18.34 -17.43
N GLU A 260 -0.65 19.16 -18.12
CA GLU A 260 -0.22 20.47 -18.63
C GLU A 260 0.19 21.42 -17.49
N GLU A 261 -0.57 21.45 -16.39
CA GLU A 261 -0.32 22.33 -15.26
C GLU A 261 0.89 21.91 -14.39
N ASN A 262 1.15 20.61 -14.27
CA ASN A 262 2.13 20.08 -13.32
C ASN A 262 3.43 19.58 -13.97
N PHE A 263 3.42 19.26 -15.27
CA PHE A 263 4.54 18.60 -15.97
C PHE A 263 4.85 19.23 -17.32
N CYS A 264 4.62 20.53 -17.52
CA CYS A 264 4.85 21.24 -18.79
C CYS A 264 6.23 21.01 -19.42
N SER A 265 7.27 20.84 -18.59
CA SER A 265 8.64 20.55 -19.05
C SER A 265 8.89 19.05 -19.29
N ASP A 266 8.05 18.16 -18.76
CA ASP A 266 8.26 16.72 -18.77
C ASP A 266 7.23 15.96 -19.63
N ILE A 267 6.36 16.69 -20.35
CA ILE A 267 5.31 16.10 -21.22
C ILE A 267 5.92 15.17 -22.28
N GLU A 268 7.11 15.47 -22.80
CA GLU A 268 7.83 14.59 -23.72
C GLU A 268 8.27 13.29 -23.05
N LEU A 269 8.71 13.36 -21.77
CA LEU A 269 9.04 12.18 -20.95
C LEU A 269 7.81 11.32 -20.62
N LEU A 270 6.63 11.93 -20.50
CA LEU A 270 5.38 11.20 -20.26
C LEU A 270 4.90 10.44 -21.51
N ARG A 271 5.33 10.86 -22.73
CA ARG A 271 4.94 10.29 -24.03
C ARG A 271 5.99 9.34 -24.64
N SER A 272 7.24 9.33 -24.12
CA SER A 272 8.40 8.74 -24.77
C SER A 272 8.79 7.33 -24.33
N GLU A 273 8.00 6.64 -23.54
CA GLU A 273 8.16 5.21 -23.18
C GLU A 273 6.83 4.45 -23.39
#